data_9f14091da9c9b603461b30150ededed2
#
_entry.id   9f14091da9c9b603461b30150ededed2
#
_cell.length_a   1.000
_cell.length_b   1.000
_cell.length_c   1.000
_cell.angle_alpha   90.00
_cell.angle_beta   90.00
_cell.angle_gamma   90.00
#
_symmetry.space_group_name_H-M   'P 1'
#
loop_
_entity.id
_entity.type
_entity.pdbx_description
1 polymer ?
#
loop_
_entity_poly.entity_id
_entity_poly.type
_entity_poly.pdbx_seq_one_letter_code
_entity_poly.pdbx_strand_id
1 'polypeptide(L)'
;MRLILILLLSFLCFSTLLSQELKLILDSKKNFKFIQDSSNVTFERDMRGLLGIYLDRYKAVLDLNNIDLRLEIGRDNKLKDTSSNYLVSAKSLRVSNEFRNVSNGSLIFYSNQNPVKFKPLTKKAFFFSGNTVSDFTIKFWVYRTTSVTGEIIFSWDGYKKINNSWVDQSIRLESDEGNFVWVLNNVFLKDNKNPIKIRMKSNDDFIPKEWHLHTLRYRQKDGILEYLIDSKPQAIEYITDDKKEGSGYLLSIGNFIDFTLGTYFTGAVENLEIHKSFEEVSNAFFSKNMGYIITEPIKLSKYYSQVLSFDVDSNVPKDTEIVYYYRLDNKVFYDTDSHGNIKKNLTGAWIHFDPKKDFPDSKISKYIQIKVEFYPSGDSVSSPSLYSMSITYVPEAAPFPPVITKVIPGSREVFIEWIPVVNSSVEGYYIYIGVVSGNYHGKTGGVLTSPIDVGNQTSFKITGLEDGRLYYISIAAYNLDKSLNKTSFSKEISVRPMEIFKKYE
;
A
#
# COMPACT_ATOMS: atom_id res chain seq x y z
N MET A 1 -31.41 -58.76 9.83
CA MET A 1 -31.17 -57.34 9.55
C MET A 1 -30.05 -56.80 10.48
N ARG A 2 -28.87 -57.41 10.45
CA ARG A 2 -27.68 -57.02 11.27
C ARG A 2 -26.35 -57.50 10.66
N LEU A 3 -26.22 -57.50 9.31
CA LEU A 3 -24.99 -58.00 8.66
C LEU A 3 -24.56 -57.12 7.44
N ILE A 4 -25.02 -55.87 7.37
CA ILE A 4 -24.66 -54.93 6.24
C ILE A 4 -23.97 -53.65 6.77
N LEU A 5 -23.65 -53.57 8.06
CA LEU A 5 -23.05 -52.37 8.66
C LEU A 5 -21.56 -52.48 9.02
N ILE A 6 -20.84 -53.54 8.58
CA ILE A 6 -19.42 -53.73 8.91
C ILE A 6 -18.52 -53.60 7.66
N LEU A 7 -19.08 -53.49 6.46
CA LEU A 7 -18.30 -53.38 5.20
C LEU A 7 -18.19 -51.93 4.67
N LEU A 8 -18.66 -50.91 5.41
CA LEU A 8 -18.59 -49.48 5.05
C LEU A 8 -17.61 -48.67 5.92
N LEU A 9 -16.91 -49.30 6.85
CA LEU A 9 -15.98 -48.63 7.77
C LEU A 9 -14.49 -48.95 7.49
N SER A 10 -14.19 -49.75 6.47
CA SER A 10 -12.79 -50.02 6.06
C SER A 10 -12.30 -49.23 4.85
N PHE A 11 -13.10 -48.31 4.34
CA PHE A 11 -12.72 -47.48 3.18
C PHE A 11 -12.43 -45.99 3.51
N LEU A 12 -12.37 -45.64 4.80
CA LEU A 12 -12.20 -44.24 5.26
C LEU A 12 -10.93 -44.03 6.09
N CYS A 13 -9.86 -44.82 5.82
CA CYS A 13 -8.52 -44.58 6.38
C CYS A 13 -7.44 -44.44 5.33
N PHE A 14 -7.75 -43.92 4.16
CA PHE A 14 -6.79 -43.14 3.38
C PHE A 14 -6.98 -41.67 3.80
N SER A 15 -6.53 -41.32 5.01
CA SER A 15 -6.19 -39.95 5.30
C SER A 15 -5.09 -39.57 4.32
N THR A 16 -5.48 -38.93 3.23
CA THR A 16 -4.60 -38.02 2.52
C THR A 16 -4.06 -37.07 3.60
N LEU A 17 -2.83 -37.27 4.03
CA LEU A 17 -2.06 -36.21 4.69
C LEU A 17 -1.90 -35.11 3.65
N LEU A 18 -2.97 -34.32 3.48
CA LEU A 18 -2.90 -33.07 2.78
C LEU A 18 -1.84 -32.26 3.51
N SER A 19 -0.76 -31.95 2.83
CA SER A 19 0.22 -31.00 3.31
C SER A 19 -0.55 -29.74 3.72
N GLN A 20 -0.45 -29.36 4.99
CA GLN A 20 -1.21 -28.26 5.54
C GLN A 20 -0.78 -26.97 4.83
N GLU A 21 -1.69 -26.35 4.13
CA GLU A 21 -1.47 -25.02 3.56
C GLU A 21 -1.27 -24.01 4.68
N LEU A 22 -0.24 -23.19 4.56
CA LEU A 22 0.05 -22.12 5.49
C LEU A 22 -0.16 -20.78 4.79
N LYS A 23 -0.65 -19.79 5.54
CA LYS A 23 -0.85 -18.43 5.08
C LYS A 23 0.05 -17.49 5.86
N LEU A 24 0.96 -16.83 5.15
CA LEU A 24 1.77 -15.73 5.67
C LEU A 24 1.08 -14.41 5.34
N ILE A 25 0.82 -13.60 6.38
CA ILE A 25 0.14 -12.32 6.22
C ILE A 25 1.13 -11.18 6.50
N LEU A 26 1.27 -10.28 5.54
CA LEU A 26 2.03 -9.04 5.60
C LEU A 26 1.02 -7.90 5.69
N ASP A 27 0.69 -7.45 6.88
CA ASP A 27 -0.38 -6.48 7.09
C ASP A 27 0.00 -5.34 8.05
N SER A 28 -0.91 -4.40 8.14
CA SER A 28 -0.85 -3.26 9.04
C SER A 28 -0.83 -3.63 10.53
N LYS A 29 -1.39 -4.78 10.93
CA LYS A 29 -1.41 -5.23 12.33
C LYS A 29 -0.02 -5.52 12.85
N LYS A 30 0.88 -5.91 11.94
CA LYS A 30 2.31 -6.13 12.24
C LYS A 30 3.17 -4.94 11.81
N ASN A 31 2.58 -3.77 11.49
CA ASN A 31 3.27 -2.56 11.04
C ASN A 31 4.27 -2.82 9.90
N PHE A 32 3.92 -3.73 8.96
CA PHE A 32 4.76 -4.10 7.82
C PHE A 32 6.23 -4.41 8.19
N LYS A 33 6.46 -5.10 9.30
CA LYS A 33 7.80 -5.39 9.84
C LYS A 33 8.79 -6.10 8.90
N PHE A 34 8.27 -6.69 7.82
CA PHE A 34 9.10 -7.37 6.84
C PHE A 34 9.68 -6.44 5.75
N ILE A 35 9.32 -5.15 5.77
CA ILE A 35 9.88 -4.20 4.80
C ILE A 35 11.28 -3.81 5.27
N GLN A 36 12.28 -4.08 4.43
CA GLN A 36 13.67 -3.70 4.70
C GLN A 36 14.13 -2.49 3.89
N ASP A 37 13.47 -2.20 2.76
CA ASP A 37 13.83 -1.09 1.90
C ASP A 37 12.57 -0.45 1.30
N SER A 38 12.58 0.88 1.22
CA SER A 38 11.49 1.64 0.65
C SER A 38 11.98 3.00 0.16
N SER A 39 11.34 3.52 -0.88
CA SER A 39 11.59 4.87 -1.38
C SER A 39 10.32 5.49 -1.90
N ASN A 40 10.15 6.79 -1.69
CA ASN A 40 8.99 7.58 -2.11
C ASN A 40 7.64 7.01 -1.65
N VAL A 41 7.61 6.39 -0.46
CA VAL A 41 6.38 5.86 0.13
C VAL A 41 6.26 6.26 1.59
N THR A 42 5.04 6.45 2.04
CA THR A 42 4.66 6.76 3.42
C THR A 42 3.68 5.73 3.97
N PHE A 43 3.66 5.58 5.30
CA PHE A 43 2.76 4.68 6.00
C PHE A 43 1.72 5.53 6.73
N GLU A 44 0.48 5.54 6.21
CA GLU A 44 -0.60 6.38 6.74
C GLU A 44 -1.86 5.54 7.01
N ARG A 45 -2.68 6.02 7.96
CA ARG A 45 -4.00 5.44 8.20
C ARG A 45 -5.03 6.13 7.32
N ASP A 46 -5.86 5.33 6.66
CA ASP A 46 -7.01 5.85 5.93
C ASP A 46 -8.16 6.25 6.88
N MET A 47 -9.24 6.75 6.32
CA MET A 47 -10.44 7.16 7.07
C MET A 47 -11.12 6.02 7.84
N ARG A 48 -10.83 4.77 7.49
CA ARG A 48 -11.32 3.56 8.19
C ARG A 48 -10.39 3.16 9.33
N GLY A 49 -9.28 3.90 9.53
CA GLY A 49 -8.24 3.58 10.51
C GLY A 49 -7.29 2.46 10.05
N LEU A 50 -7.38 2.02 8.79
CA LEU A 50 -6.49 1.00 8.23
C LEU A 50 -5.15 1.64 7.85
N LEU A 51 -4.06 1.11 8.39
CA LEU A 51 -2.71 1.52 7.99
C LEU A 51 -2.44 0.98 6.58
N GLY A 52 -2.12 1.87 5.65
CA GLY A 52 -1.76 1.55 4.28
C GLY A 52 -0.41 2.13 3.90
N ILE A 53 0.12 1.67 2.79
CA ILE A 53 1.32 2.19 2.14
C ILE A 53 0.86 3.01 0.95
N TYR A 54 1.28 4.28 0.89
CA TYR A 54 0.95 5.25 -0.13
C TYR A 54 2.24 5.84 -0.71
N LEU A 55 2.15 6.49 -1.87
CA LEU A 55 3.24 7.35 -2.32
C LEU A 55 3.46 8.52 -1.34
N ASP A 56 4.70 8.95 -1.23
CA ASP A 56 5.04 10.16 -0.49
C ASP A 56 4.27 11.36 -1.06
N ARG A 57 3.85 12.24 -0.16
CA ARG A 57 3.22 13.48 -0.53
C ARG A 57 4.23 14.41 -1.20
N TYR A 58 3.77 15.12 -2.23
CA TYR A 58 4.58 16.16 -2.85
C TYR A 58 4.85 17.27 -1.81
N LYS A 59 6.11 17.44 -1.45
CA LYS A 59 6.54 18.57 -0.62
C LYS A 59 6.84 19.74 -1.56
N ALA A 60 5.88 20.65 -1.73
CA ALA A 60 6.17 21.92 -2.36
C ALA A 60 7.32 22.60 -1.60
N VAL A 61 8.26 23.19 -2.31
CA VAL A 61 9.27 24.07 -1.68
C VAL A 61 8.49 25.26 -1.12
N LEU A 62 8.31 25.28 0.20
CA LEU A 62 7.59 26.37 0.86
C LEU A 62 8.46 27.62 0.83
N ASP A 63 7.98 28.66 0.17
CA ASP A 63 8.55 30.00 0.35
C ASP A 63 8.11 30.54 1.73
N LEU A 64 8.92 30.28 2.73
CA LEU A 64 8.66 30.68 4.12
C LEU A 64 8.59 32.21 4.28
N ASN A 65 9.10 32.98 3.32
CA ASN A 65 9.16 34.44 3.42
C ASN A 65 7.79 35.09 3.24
N ASN A 66 6.89 34.45 2.50
CA ASN A 66 5.55 34.96 2.19
C ASN A 66 4.44 34.38 3.07
N ILE A 67 4.77 33.44 3.99
CA ILE A 67 3.78 32.86 4.91
C ILE A 67 3.40 33.87 5.97
N ASP A 68 2.11 34.23 6.02
CA ASP A 68 1.54 35.10 7.05
C ASP A 68 0.99 34.34 8.26
N LEU A 69 0.31 33.22 7.99
CA LEU A 69 -0.18 32.29 9.01
C LEU A 69 0.07 30.86 8.55
N ARG A 70 0.58 30.04 9.44
CA ARG A 70 0.62 28.59 9.26
C ARG A 70 0.27 27.90 10.56
N LEU A 71 -0.91 27.29 10.59
CA LEU A 71 -1.41 26.58 11.74
C LEU A 71 -0.85 25.17 11.78
N GLU A 72 -0.03 24.89 12.78
CA GLU A 72 0.51 23.55 13.02
C GLU A 72 -0.01 22.96 14.33
N ILE A 73 -0.17 21.64 14.32
CA ILE A 73 -0.46 20.85 15.52
C ILE A 73 0.85 20.25 15.99
N GLY A 74 1.28 20.66 17.19
CA GLY A 74 2.47 20.12 17.84
C GLY A 74 2.27 18.68 18.31
N ARG A 75 3.37 17.99 18.60
CA ARG A 75 3.35 16.62 19.17
C ARG A 75 2.63 16.55 20.53
N ASP A 76 2.50 17.66 21.20
CA ASP A 76 1.77 17.84 22.47
C ASP A 76 0.28 18.20 22.27
N ASN A 77 -0.22 18.06 21.04
CA ASN A 77 -1.57 18.43 20.60
C ASN A 77 -1.91 19.92 20.82
N LYS A 78 -0.90 20.79 20.97
CA LYS A 78 -1.12 22.23 21.04
C LYS A 78 -1.08 22.85 19.65
N LEU A 79 -1.98 23.82 19.46
CA LEU A 79 -1.99 24.63 18.26
C LEU A 79 -0.96 25.74 18.33
N LYS A 80 -0.27 25.96 17.25
CA LYS A 80 0.69 27.05 17.10
C LYS A 80 0.62 27.64 15.69
N ASP A 81 0.64 28.96 15.63
CA ASP A 81 1.02 29.65 14.39
C ASP A 81 2.55 29.69 14.29
N THR A 82 3.12 29.01 13.31
CA THR A 82 4.58 28.94 13.12
C THR A 82 5.16 30.25 12.57
N SER A 83 4.34 31.11 11.95
CA SER A 83 4.73 32.45 11.51
C SER A 83 4.91 33.44 12.68
N SER A 84 4.32 33.13 13.84
CA SER A 84 4.28 33.99 15.03
C SER A 84 3.56 35.34 14.84
N ASN A 85 2.72 35.47 13.82
CA ASN A 85 1.93 36.68 13.57
C ASN A 85 0.59 36.68 14.32
N TYR A 86 0.12 35.50 14.77
CA TYR A 86 -1.18 35.36 15.43
C TYR A 86 -1.08 34.62 16.76
N LEU A 87 -1.83 35.08 17.75
CA LEU A 87 -2.15 34.30 18.94
C LEU A 87 -3.31 33.36 18.60
N VAL A 88 -3.07 32.06 18.74
CA VAL A 88 -4.08 31.02 18.52
C VAL A 88 -4.66 30.58 19.85
N SER A 89 -5.98 30.51 19.96
CA SER A 89 -6.67 30.07 21.17
C SER A 89 -7.87 29.17 20.84
N ALA A 90 -8.10 28.14 21.64
CA ALA A 90 -9.24 27.25 21.53
C ALA A 90 -9.64 26.74 22.93
N LYS A 91 -10.94 26.85 23.29
CA LYS A 91 -11.44 26.44 24.61
C LYS A 91 -11.75 24.94 24.71
N SER A 92 -12.10 24.28 23.60
CA SER A 92 -12.54 22.88 23.61
C SER A 92 -12.01 22.17 22.37
N LEU A 93 -10.69 22.18 22.22
CA LEU A 93 -10.05 21.64 21.03
C LEU A 93 -10.03 20.10 21.06
N ARG A 94 -10.43 19.48 19.98
CA ARG A 94 -10.16 18.09 19.69
C ARG A 94 -9.19 18.00 18.51
N VAL A 95 -8.07 17.33 18.75
CA VAL A 95 -7.07 17.04 17.73
C VAL A 95 -7.08 15.54 17.50
N SER A 96 -7.02 15.13 16.26
CA SER A 96 -6.83 13.74 15.88
C SER A 96 -5.53 13.59 15.09
N ASN A 97 -4.64 12.73 15.58
CA ASN A 97 -3.42 12.35 14.88
C ASN A 97 -3.65 11.12 13.98
N GLU A 98 -4.78 10.45 14.13
CA GLU A 98 -5.16 9.28 13.34
C GLU A 98 -6.03 9.67 12.15
N PHE A 99 -6.97 10.59 12.37
CA PHE A 99 -7.86 11.12 11.34
C PHE A 99 -7.27 12.40 10.75
N ARG A 100 -6.46 12.27 9.71
CA ARG A 100 -5.72 13.36 9.06
C ARG A 100 -5.53 13.07 7.58
N ASN A 101 -5.18 14.11 6.81
CA ASN A 101 -4.87 14.00 5.40
C ASN A 101 -3.37 14.20 5.11
N VAL A 102 -2.84 15.40 5.30
CA VAL A 102 -1.47 15.76 4.85
C VAL A 102 -0.52 16.16 5.99
N SER A 103 -1.02 16.54 7.16
CA SER A 103 -0.22 17.02 8.27
C SER A 103 -0.08 16.00 9.42
N ASN A 104 0.50 16.42 10.53
CA ASN A 104 0.66 15.58 11.72
C ASN A 104 -0.63 15.35 12.50
N GLY A 105 -1.71 16.03 12.15
CA GLY A 105 -3.01 15.89 12.80
C GLY A 105 -4.04 16.85 12.21
N SER A 106 -5.31 16.61 12.50
CA SER A 106 -6.43 17.46 12.10
C SER A 106 -7.18 18.02 13.30
N LEU A 107 -7.85 19.15 13.11
CA LEU A 107 -8.78 19.76 14.05
C LEU A 107 -10.16 19.21 13.81
N ILE A 108 -10.78 18.64 14.84
CA ILE A 108 -12.13 18.08 14.77
C ILE A 108 -13.11 19.08 15.36
N PHE A 109 -14.16 19.41 14.62
CA PHE A 109 -15.20 20.36 14.99
C PHE A 109 -16.55 19.66 15.11
N TYR A 110 -17.34 20.16 16.06
CA TYR A 110 -18.76 19.84 16.23
C TYR A 110 -19.55 21.15 16.31
N SER A 111 -20.71 21.22 15.72
CA SER A 111 -21.51 22.44 15.56
C SER A 111 -21.81 23.19 16.87
N ASN A 112 -21.79 22.49 18.01
CA ASN A 112 -22.04 23.06 19.34
C ASN A 112 -20.77 23.47 20.10
N GLN A 113 -19.60 23.37 19.48
CA GLN A 113 -18.32 23.69 20.12
C GLN A 113 -17.84 25.11 19.78
N ASN A 114 -16.95 25.62 20.65
CA ASN A 114 -16.30 26.90 20.39
C ASN A 114 -15.31 26.77 19.21
N PRO A 115 -15.28 27.73 18.29
CA PRO A 115 -14.30 27.75 17.22
C PRO A 115 -12.88 27.99 17.73
N VAL A 116 -11.90 27.70 16.88
CA VAL A 116 -10.53 28.18 17.07
C VAL A 116 -10.50 29.66 16.74
N LYS A 117 -9.88 30.47 17.61
CA LYS A 117 -9.77 31.92 17.47
C LYS A 117 -8.34 32.35 17.22
N PHE A 118 -8.19 33.34 16.36
CA PHE A 118 -6.91 33.94 16.00
C PHE A 118 -6.96 35.44 16.31
N LYS A 119 -5.90 35.96 16.91
CA LYS A 119 -5.74 37.39 17.15
C LYS A 119 -4.43 37.88 16.56
N PRO A 120 -4.45 38.89 15.65
CA PRO A 120 -3.22 39.46 15.12
C PRO A 120 -2.34 40.04 16.23
N LEU A 121 -1.06 39.68 16.25
CA LEU A 121 -0.07 40.16 17.23
C LEU A 121 0.83 41.26 16.67
N THR A 122 1.09 41.23 15.38
CA THR A 122 2.05 42.11 14.74
C THR A 122 1.39 42.93 13.62
N LYS A 123 1.94 44.10 13.33
CA LYS A 123 1.51 44.93 12.18
C LYS A 123 1.77 44.23 10.83
N LYS A 124 2.58 43.18 10.84
CA LYS A 124 2.84 42.36 9.66
C LYS A 124 1.71 41.38 9.37
N ALA A 125 0.88 41.04 10.36
CA ALA A 125 -0.21 40.11 10.15
C ALA A 125 -1.19 40.58 9.06
N PHE A 126 -1.60 39.68 8.19
CA PHE A 126 -2.55 39.97 7.09
C PHE A 126 -3.80 40.66 7.61
N PHE A 127 -4.39 40.15 8.67
CA PHE A 127 -5.62 40.68 9.28
C PHE A 127 -5.38 41.74 10.37
N PHE A 128 -4.19 42.36 10.40
CA PHE A 128 -3.97 43.49 11.30
C PHE A 128 -4.74 44.72 10.83
N SER A 129 -5.39 45.41 11.77
CA SER A 129 -6.23 46.59 11.50
C SER A 129 -5.46 47.68 10.72
N GLY A 130 -6.04 48.12 9.63
CA GLY A 130 -5.48 49.15 8.76
C GLY A 130 -4.60 48.69 7.62
N ASN A 131 -4.28 47.39 7.54
CA ASN A 131 -3.47 46.88 6.46
C ASN A 131 -4.16 46.90 5.11
N THR A 132 -3.33 47.01 4.06
CA THR A 132 -3.75 46.80 2.67
C THR A 132 -2.90 45.66 2.09
N VAL A 133 -3.53 44.82 1.27
CA VAL A 133 -2.90 43.63 0.70
C VAL A 133 -3.11 43.60 -0.82
N SER A 134 -2.07 43.38 -1.57
CA SER A 134 -2.09 43.27 -3.04
C SER A 134 -2.42 41.82 -3.47
N ASP A 135 -1.56 40.88 -3.10
CA ASP A 135 -1.68 39.50 -3.49
C ASP A 135 -1.84 38.62 -2.25
N PHE A 136 -2.66 37.59 -2.35
CA PHE A 136 -2.81 36.65 -1.25
C PHE A 136 -3.29 35.27 -1.69
N THR A 137 -3.02 34.29 -0.84
CA THR A 137 -3.60 32.95 -0.94
C THR A 137 -4.01 32.49 0.46
N ILE A 138 -5.25 32.03 0.61
CA ILE A 138 -5.78 31.37 1.81
C ILE A 138 -6.08 29.94 1.40
N LYS A 139 -5.49 28.95 2.05
CA LYS A 139 -5.71 27.54 1.72
C LYS A 139 -5.76 26.67 2.96
N PHE A 140 -6.63 25.66 2.96
CA PHE A 140 -6.74 24.65 4.01
C PHE A 140 -7.55 23.45 3.53
N TRP A 141 -7.32 22.32 4.15
CA TRP A 141 -8.09 21.12 3.90
C TRP A 141 -9.35 21.09 4.76
N VAL A 142 -10.45 20.68 4.17
CA VAL A 142 -11.76 20.53 4.82
C VAL A 142 -12.26 19.10 4.61
N TYR A 143 -12.71 18.49 5.69
CA TYR A 143 -13.48 17.25 5.67
C TYR A 143 -14.85 17.55 6.28
N ARG A 144 -15.88 17.53 5.47
CA ARG A 144 -17.25 17.83 5.90
C ARG A 144 -18.02 16.56 6.20
N THR A 145 -18.62 16.45 7.38
CA THR A 145 -19.46 15.29 7.75
C THR A 145 -20.94 15.56 7.50
N THR A 146 -21.37 16.81 7.53
CA THR A 146 -22.74 17.28 7.33
C THR A 146 -22.79 18.32 6.21
N SER A 147 -24.00 18.62 5.72
CA SER A 147 -24.25 19.57 4.64
C SER A 147 -25.31 20.58 5.07
N VAL A 148 -25.09 21.20 6.24
CA VAL A 148 -26.06 22.12 6.84
C VAL A 148 -25.75 23.52 6.38
N THR A 149 -26.78 24.22 5.88
CA THR A 149 -26.69 25.64 5.54
C THR A 149 -26.41 26.48 6.79
N GLY A 150 -25.44 27.41 6.67
CA GLY A 150 -25.02 28.29 7.77
C GLY A 150 -23.83 27.79 8.59
N GLU A 151 -23.25 26.65 8.27
CA GLU A 151 -21.93 26.27 8.79
C GLU A 151 -20.87 27.25 8.27
N ILE A 152 -20.03 27.77 9.15
CA ILE A 152 -18.94 28.70 8.80
C ILE A 152 -17.61 27.99 9.10
N ILE A 153 -16.86 27.68 8.05
CA ILE A 153 -15.59 26.99 8.16
C ILE A 153 -14.48 27.97 8.52
N PHE A 154 -14.43 29.09 7.81
CA PHE A 154 -13.45 30.17 7.99
C PHE A 154 -14.19 31.50 8.08
N SER A 155 -13.85 32.37 9.04
CA SER A 155 -14.41 33.72 9.14
C SER A 155 -13.40 34.71 9.67
N TRP A 156 -13.23 35.82 8.97
CA TRP A 156 -12.65 37.03 9.50
C TRP A 156 -13.71 38.12 9.42
N ASP A 157 -13.93 38.86 10.52
CA ASP A 157 -14.87 39.92 10.67
C ASP A 157 -14.20 41.20 11.17
N GLY A 158 -14.59 42.30 10.61
CA GLY A 158 -14.08 43.62 10.95
C GLY A 158 -15.04 44.73 10.58
N TYR A 159 -14.64 45.97 10.75
CA TYR A 159 -15.42 47.16 10.32
C TYR A 159 -14.47 48.26 9.91
N LYS A 160 -14.93 49.13 8.99
CA LYS A 160 -14.17 50.27 8.47
C LYS A 160 -15.05 51.48 8.30
N LYS A 161 -14.49 52.66 8.56
CA LYS A 161 -15.19 53.94 8.27
C LYS A 161 -14.98 54.28 6.80
N ILE A 162 -16.07 54.35 6.03
CA ILE A 162 -16.09 54.68 4.60
C ILE A 162 -17.11 55.77 4.40
N ASN A 163 -16.74 56.89 3.77
CA ASN A 163 -17.65 58.02 3.51
C ASN A 163 -18.42 58.48 4.76
N ASN A 164 -17.71 58.59 5.88
CA ASN A 164 -18.27 58.94 7.21
C ASN A 164 -19.23 57.92 7.85
N SER A 165 -19.49 56.78 7.22
CA SER A 165 -20.33 55.70 7.75
C SER A 165 -19.46 54.49 8.14
N TRP A 166 -19.84 53.81 9.22
CA TRP A 166 -19.22 52.52 9.60
C TRP A 166 -19.82 51.43 8.74
N VAL A 167 -18.94 50.62 8.13
CA VAL A 167 -19.32 49.54 7.24
C VAL A 167 -18.68 48.25 7.75
N ASP A 168 -19.48 47.21 7.94
CA ASP A 168 -19.00 45.90 8.32
C ASP A 168 -18.24 45.25 7.17
N GLN A 169 -17.15 44.61 7.52
CA GLN A 169 -16.30 43.84 6.60
C GLN A 169 -16.26 42.38 7.01
N SER A 170 -16.24 41.47 6.03
CA SER A 170 -16.03 40.05 6.31
C SER A 170 -15.37 39.32 5.14
N ILE A 171 -14.61 38.25 5.47
CA ILE A 171 -14.14 37.23 4.56
C ILE A 171 -14.55 35.90 5.18
N ARG A 172 -15.43 35.15 4.53
CA ARG A 172 -15.98 33.90 5.08
C ARG A 172 -16.02 32.81 4.02
N LEU A 173 -15.72 31.56 4.45
CA LEU A 173 -16.13 30.35 3.74
C LEU A 173 -17.27 29.72 4.53
N GLU A 174 -18.42 29.64 3.91
CA GLU A 174 -19.65 29.12 4.52
C GLU A 174 -20.32 28.05 3.66
N SER A 175 -21.17 27.23 4.29
CA SER A 175 -22.00 26.23 3.62
C SER A 175 -23.36 26.83 3.28
N ASP A 176 -23.77 26.72 2.01
CA ASP A 176 -25.05 27.18 1.52
C ASP A 176 -25.67 26.17 0.53
N GLU A 177 -26.81 25.59 0.90
CA GLU A 177 -27.52 24.58 0.10
C GLU A 177 -26.64 23.43 -0.41
N GLY A 178 -25.74 22.94 0.44
CA GLY A 178 -24.84 21.85 0.08
C GLY A 178 -23.52 22.27 -0.56
N ASN A 179 -23.43 23.50 -1.03
CA ASN A 179 -22.23 24.05 -1.65
C ASN A 179 -21.36 24.81 -0.65
N PHE A 180 -20.12 25.03 -1.01
CA PHE A 180 -19.23 25.95 -0.32
C PHE A 180 -19.26 27.32 -1.00
N VAL A 181 -19.30 28.38 -0.21
CA VAL A 181 -19.39 29.73 -0.72
C VAL A 181 -18.38 30.63 -0.01
N TRP A 182 -17.49 31.27 -0.76
CA TRP A 182 -16.71 32.38 -0.27
C TRP A 182 -17.51 33.67 -0.37
N VAL A 183 -17.62 34.38 0.73
CA VAL A 183 -18.29 35.68 0.85
C VAL A 183 -17.27 36.71 1.30
N LEU A 184 -16.99 37.67 0.46
CA LEU A 184 -16.10 38.80 0.75
C LEU A 184 -16.96 40.10 0.74
N ASN A 185 -17.22 40.65 1.91
CA ASN A 185 -18.02 41.83 2.05
C ASN A 185 -17.15 43.05 2.35
N ASN A 186 -17.23 44.07 1.50
CA ASN A 186 -16.69 45.40 1.74
C ASN A 186 -15.18 45.47 2.03
N VAL A 187 -14.44 44.41 1.69
CA VAL A 187 -12.97 44.36 1.86
C VAL A 187 -12.22 44.90 0.64
N PHE A 188 -12.85 44.93 -0.54
CA PHE A 188 -12.36 45.63 -1.70
C PHE A 188 -13.17 46.93 -1.88
N LEU A 189 -12.47 48.03 -2.20
CA LEU A 189 -13.05 49.33 -2.30
C LEU A 189 -12.75 49.93 -3.68
N LYS A 190 -13.77 50.11 -4.50
CA LYS A 190 -13.67 50.87 -5.73
C LYS A 190 -13.38 52.34 -5.38
N ASP A 191 -12.36 52.94 -5.99
CA ASP A 191 -11.90 54.32 -5.74
C ASP A 191 -11.71 54.65 -4.26
N ASN A 192 -11.34 53.63 -3.42
CA ASN A 192 -11.21 53.75 -1.96
C ASN A 192 -12.48 54.23 -1.22
N LYS A 193 -13.64 54.26 -1.89
CA LYS A 193 -14.90 54.84 -1.35
C LYS A 193 -16.10 53.94 -1.49
N ASN A 194 -16.14 53.09 -2.53
CA ASN A 194 -17.30 52.28 -2.84
C ASN A 194 -17.03 50.82 -2.50
N PRO A 195 -17.65 50.26 -1.44
CA PRO A 195 -17.45 48.90 -1.01
C PRO A 195 -18.06 47.89 -2.00
N ILE A 196 -17.34 46.80 -2.23
CA ILE A 196 -17.73 45.71 -3.13
C ILE A 196 -18.10 44.49 -2.31
N LYS A 197 -19.19 43.80 -2.69
CA LYS A 197 -19.60 42.50 -2.18
C LYS A 197 -19.36 41.44 -3.25
N ILE A 198 -18.69 40.36 -2.88
CA ILE A 198 -18.32 39.26 -3.75
C ILE A 198 -18.85 37.97 -3.13
N ARG A 199 -19.43 37.11 -3.96
CA ARG A 199 -19.92 35.81 -3.57
C ARG A 199 -19.48 34.78 -4.62
N MET A 200 -18.65 33.83 -4.23
CA MET A 200 -18.09 32.80 -5.10
C MET A 200 -18.56 31.43 -4.62
N LYS A 201 -19.53 30.85 -5.33
CA LYS A 201 -20.12 29.55 -5.02
C LYS A 201 -19.35 28.45 -5.75
N SER A 202 -19.17 27.31 -5.11
CA SER A 202 -18.63 26.12 -5.78
C SER A 202 -19.63 25.58 -6.82
N ASN A 203 -19.11 25.04 -7.93
CA ASN A 203 -19.93 24.49 -9.02
C ASN A 203 -20.30 23.03 -8.81
N ASP A 204 -19.54 22.29 -8.01
CA ASP A 204 -19.72 20.87 -7.81
C ASP A 204 -20.48 20.57 -6.50
N ASP A 205 -21.39 19.60 -6.54
CA ASP A 205 -21.96 19.01 -5.33
C ASP A 205 -20.89 18.12 -4.67
N PHE A 206 -20.38 18.57 -3.53
CA PHE A 206 -19.34 17.85 -2.83
C PHE A 206 -19.88 16.65 -2.06
N ILE A 207 -19.28 15.49 -2.29
CA ILE A 207 -19.58 14.28 -1.53
C ILE A 207 -19.11 14.50 -0.09
N PRO A 208 -20.01 14.43 0.91
CA PRO A 208 -19.60 14.45 2.32
C PRO A 208 -18.65 13.31 2.64
N LYS A 209 -17.78 13.52 3.61
CA LYS A 209 -16.81 12.53 4.11
C LYS A 209 -15.61 12.28 3.20
N GLU A 210 -15.18 13.31 2.47
CA GLU A 210 -13.94 13.35 1.74
C GLU A 210 -13.17 14.63 2.10
N TRP A 211 -11.83 14.55 1.99
CA TRP A 211 -10.95 15.68 2.19
C TRP A 211 -10.81 16.47 0.91
N HIS A 212 -11.08 17.77 0.98
CA HIS A 212 -10.91 18.71 -0.14
C HIS A 212 -10.02 19.89 0.25
N LEU A 213 -9.10 20.26 -0.64
CA LEU A 213 -8.28 21.47 -0.49
C LEU A 213 -9.03 22.69 -1.03
N HIS A 214 -9.45 23.56 -0.14
CA HIS A 214 -10.04 24.84 -0.50
C HIS A 214 -8.93 25.88 -0.62
N THR A 215 -8.92 26.63 -1.73
CA THR A 215 -7.97 27.71 -1.99
C THR A 215 -8.70 28.95 -2.51
N LEU A 216 -8.57 30.04 -1.80
CA LEU A 216 -8.96 31.38 -2.28
C LEU A 216 -7.66 32.15 -2.53
N ARG A 217 -7.47 32.65 -3.76
CA ARG A 217 -6.29 33.43 -4.10
C ARG A 217 -6.61 34.67 -4.93
N TYR A 218 -5.87 35.72 -4.71
CA TYR A 218 -6.03 37.00 -5.39
C TYR A 218 -4.69 37.52 -5.88
N ARG A 219 -4.66 38.05 -7.11
CA ARG A 219 -3.55 38.76 -7.70
C ARG A 219 -3.98 40.14 -8.20
N GLN A 220 -3.43 41.18 -7.57
CA GLN A 220 -3.81 42.57 -7.84
C GLN A 220 -3.40 43.04 -9.26
N LYS A 221 -2.29 42.51 -9.79
CA LYS A 221 -1.76 42.91 -11.10
C LYS A 221 -2.77 42.80 -12.23
N ASP A 222 -3.55 41.74 -12.24
CA ASP A 222 -4.58 41.45 -13.24
C ASP A 222 -6.01 41.41 -12.67
N GLY A 223 -6.15 41.72 -11.38
CA GLY A 223 -7.41 41.80 -10.67
C GLY A 223 -8.10 40.45 -10.47
N ILE A 224 -7.45 39.34 -10.73
CA ILE A 224 -8.06 38.03 -10.69
C ILE A 224 -8.21 37.52 -9.24
N LEU A 225 -9.43 37.15 -8.87
CA LEU A 225 -9.77 36.45 -7.65
C LEU A 225 -10.31 35.07 -8.02
N GLU A 226 -9.67 34.01 -7.53
CA GLU A 226 -10.00 32.64 -7.85
C GLU A 226 -10.36 31.83 -6.59
N TYR A 227 -11.42 31.05 -6.70
CA TYR A 227 -11.75 30.00 -5.76
C TYR A 227 -11.52 28.64 -6.42
N LEU A 228 -10.67 27.82 -5.80
CA LEU A 228 -10.36 26.47 -6.29
C LEU A 228 -10.68 25.44 -5.20
N ILE A 229 -11.12 24.26 -5.64
CA ILE A 229 -11.21 23.06 -4.80
C ILE A 229 -10.40 21.97 -5.49
N ASP A 230 -9.49 21.35 -4.76
CA ASP A 230 -8.54 20.34 -5.27
C ASP A 230 -7.84 20.85 -6.55
N SER A 231 -7.43 22.12 -6.52
CA SER A 231 -6.79 22.85 -7.61
C SER A 231 -7.64 23.03 -8.87
N LYS A 232 -8.92 22.68 -8.84
CA LYS A 232 -9.86 22.95 -9.95
C LYS A 232 -10.61 24.24 -9.71
N PRO A 233 -10.61 25.20 -10.65
CA PRO A 233 -11.35 26.43 -10.51
C PRO A 233 -12.85 26.15 -10.34
N GLN A 234 -13.43 26.72 -9.29
CA GLN A 234 -14.85 26.68 -8.99
C GLN A 234 -15.53 28.00 -9.38
N ALA A 235 -14.89 29.14 -9.10
CA ALA A 235 -15.33 30.44 -9.48
C ALA A 235 -14.14 31.36 -9.73
N ILE A 236 -14.29 32.26 -10.68
CA ILE A 236 -13.29 33.30 -11.02
C ILE A 236 -14.03 34.63 -11.11
N GLU A 237 -13.52 35.67 -10.44
CA GLU A 237 -14.02 37.03 -10.48
C GLU A 237 -12.88 38.00 -10.77
N TYR A 238 -13.14 39.04 -11.55
CA TYR A 238 -12.20 40.14 -11.75
C TYR A 238 -12.60 41.33 -10.88
N ILE A 239 -11.71 41.71 -9.97
CA ILE A 239 -11.92 42.78 -8.99
C ILE A 239 -11.38 44.10 -9.57
N THR A 240 -11.92 44.49 -10.67
CA THR A 240 -11.60 45.67 -11.50
C THR A 240 -12.82 46.50 -11.79
N ASP A 241 -12.65 47.67 -12.45
CA ASP A 241 -13.75 48.58 -12.80
C ASP A 241 -14.78 47.94 -13.74
N ASP A 242 -14.31 47.29 -14.76
CA ASP A 242 -15.10 46.72 -15.85
C ASP A 242 -15.34 45.23 -15.74
N LYS A 243 -14.88 44.60 -14.61
CA LYS A 243 -14.94 43.17 -14.36
C LYS A 243 -14.19 42.33 -15.42
N LYS A 244 -13.11 42.84 -15.95
CA LYS A 244 -12.22 42.17 -16.88
C LYS A 244 -10.80 42.19 -16.34
N GLU A 245 -9.90 41.41 -16.97
CA GLU A 245 -8.49 41.40 -16.65
C GLU A 245 -7.90 42.82 -16.72
N GLY A 246 -7.26 43.23 -15.63
CA GLY A 246 -6.66 44.55 -15.48
C GLY A 246 -6.22 44.79 -14.05
N SER A 247 -5.59 45.91 -13.76
CA SER A 247 -5.16 46.25 -12.39
C SER A 247 -6.34 46.29 -11.43
N GLY A 248 -6.31 45.37 -10.45
CA GLY A 248 -7.38 45.22 -9.48
C GLY A 248 -7.25 46.13 -8.26
N TYR A 249 -8.27 46.19 -7.43
CA TYR A 249 -8.29 46.95 -6.19
C TYR A 249 -7.46 46.25 -5.10
N LEU A 250 -6.84 47.05 -4.23
CA LEU A 250 -6.23 46.53 -3.03
C LEU A 250 -7.27 46.00 -2.03
N LEU A 251 -7.01 44.88 -1.42
CA LEU A 251 -7.79 44.40 -0.30
C LEU A 251 -7.45 45.25 0.94
N SER A 252 -8.48 45.79 1.61
CA SER A 252 -8.36 46.76 2.70
C SER A 252 -8.95 46.19 3.98
N ILE A 253 -8.12 46.01 4.98
CA ILE A 253 -8.49 45.46 6.28
C ILE A 253 -8.87 46.60 7.22
N GLY A 254 -10.07 46.57 7.75
CA GLY A 254 -10.56 47.52 8.77
C GLY A 254 -10.16 47.17 10.18
N ASN A 255 -10.91 47.70 11.14
CA ASN A 255 -10.69 47.35 12.55
C ASN A 255 -11.11 45.91 12.81
N PHE A 256 -10.26 45.19 13.49
CA PHE A 256 -10.44 43.78 13.79
C PHE A 256 -11.58 43.57 14.82
N ILE A 257 -12.49 42.64 14.55
CA ILE A 257 -13.49 42.12 15.49
C ILE A 257 -13.16 40.71 15.91
N ASP A 258 -13.13 39.76 14.95
CA ASP A 258 -12.90 38.34 15.21
C ASP A 258 -12.28 37.65 14.01
N PHE A 259 -11.56 36.59 14.26
CA PHE A 259 -11.06 35.66 13.25
C PHE A 259 -11.18 34.24 13.80
N THR A 260 -12.01 33.42 13.14
CA THR A 260 -12.40 32.09 13.63
C THR A 260 -12.27 31.01 12.57
N LEU A 261 -12.08 29.79 13.02
CA LEU A 261 -12.13 28.56 12.25
C LEU A 261 -13.11 27.60 12.92
N GLY A 262 -14.09 27.09 12.16
CA GLY A 262 -15.01 26.04 12.62
C GLY A 262 -16.21 26.54 13.43
N THR A 263 -16.82 27.67 13.08
CA THR A 263 -18.04 28.20 13.73
C THR A 263 -19.28 27.45 13.24
N TYR A 264 -20.00 26.78 14.15
CA TYR A 264 -21.16 25.92 13.84
C TYR A 264 -20.87 24.79 12.82
N PHE A 265 -19.61 24.52 12.56
CA PHE A 265 -19.17 23.52 11.60
C PHE A 265 -19.04 22.13 12.22
N THR A 266 -19.42 21.07 11.46
CA THR A 266 -19.21 19.69 11.85
C THR A 266 -18.35 18.97 10.82
N GLY A 267 -17.12 18.67 11.22
CA GLY A 267 -16.12 18.06 10.34
C GLY A 267 -14.71 18.20 10.87
N ALA A 268 -13.76 18.23 9.95
CA ALA A 268 -12.36 18.43 10.29
C ALA A 268 -11.71 19.47 9.38
N VAL A 269 -10.71 20.15 9.91
CA VAL A 269 -9.86 21.10 9.16
C VAL A 269 -8.40 20.80 9.43
N GLU A 270 -7.58 20.95 8.39
CA GLU A 270 -6.16 20.68 8.46
C GLU A 270 -5.36 21.69 7.65
N ASN A 271 -4.17 22.01 8.12
CA ASN A 271 -3.17 22.78 7.40
C ASN A 271 -3.65 24.13 6.88
N LEU A 272 -4.23 24.98 7.78
CA LEU A 272 -4.57 26.35 7.41
C LEU A 272 -3.31 27.18 7.17
N GLU A 273 -3.18 27.69 5.96
CA GLU A 273 -2.12 28.61 5.56
C GLU A 273 -2.68 29.88 4.93
N ILE A 274 -2.08 31.01 5.26
CA ILE A 274 -2.30 32.32 4.63
C ILE A 274 -0.96 32.82 4.11
N HIS A 275 -0.91 33.15 2.83
CA HIS A 275 0.27 33.67 2.15
C HIS A 275 -0.01 35.09 1.63
N LYS A 276 1.00 35.96 1.64
CA LYS A 276 0.97 37.31 1.03
C LYS A 276 1.52 37.28 -0.40
N SER A 277 1.15 36.26 -1.12
CA SER A 277 1.54 36.01 -2.49
C SER A 277 0.43 35.23 -3.20
N PHE A 278 0.36 35.36 -4.50
CA PHE A 278 -0.45 34.50 -5.33
C PHE A 278 0.30 33.20 -5.55
N GLU A 279 -0.02 32.18 -4.73
CA GLU A 279 0.65 30.88 -4.79
C GLU A 279 0.21 30.10 -6.02
N GLU A 280 1.17 29.53 -6.73
CA GLU A 280 0.87 28.52 -7.73
C GLU A 280 0.33 27.27 -7.01
N VAL A 281 -0.88 26.87 -7.37
CA VAL A 281 -1.48 25.66 -6.83
C VAL A 281 -0.93 24.50 -7.63
N SER A 282 0.00 23.76 -7.04
CA SER A 282 0.43 22.49 -7.63
C SER A 282 -0.71 21.47 -7.49
N ASN A 283 -1.17 20.93 -8.59
CA ASN A 283 -2.13 19.83 -8.61
C ASN A 283 -1.51 18.51 -8.12
N ALA A 284 -0.18 18.48 -7.96
CA ALA A 284 0.53 17.30 -7.50
C ALA A 284 0.42 17.15 -5.99
N PHE A 285 -0.42 16.22 -5.52
CA PHE A 285 -0.52 15.85 -4.11
C PHE A 285 0.51 14.80 -3.71
N PHE A 286 0.91 13.97 -4.68
CA PHE A 286 1.84 12.87 -4.48
C PHE A 286 3.14 13.07 -5.27
N SER A 287 4.17 12.34 -4.90
CA SER A 287 5.42 12.31 -5.67
C SER A 287 5.13 11.94 -7.13
N LYS A 288 5.75 12.67 -8.07
CA LYS A 288 5.69 12.34 -9.50
C LYS A 288 6.49 11.08 -9.84
N ASN A 289 7.42 10.73 -8.98
CA ASN A 289 8.25 9.56 -9.15
C ASN A 289 7.55 8.33 -8.56
N MET A 290 7.80 7.18 -9.15
CA MET A 290 7.36 5.92 -8.59
C MET A 290 7.92 5.71 -7.19
N GLY A 291 7.14 5.10 -6.32
CA GLY A 291 7.59 4.61 -5.02
C GLY A 291 7.74 3.10 -5.03
N TYR A 292 8.52 2.57 -4.10
CA TYR A 292 8.62 1.12 -3.95
C TYR A 292 8.83 0.68 -2.49
N ILE A 293 8.50 -0.57 -2.26
CA ILE A 293 8.89 -1.32 -1.06
C ILE A 293 9.56 -2.61 -1.47
N ILE A 294 10.51 -3.07 -0.66
CA ILE A 294 11.15 -4.39 -0.78
C ILE A 294 11.13 -5.04 0.61
N THR A 295 10.64 -6.28 0.69
CA THR A 295 10.68 -7.05 1.94
C THR A 295 12.08 -7.60 2.19
N GLU A 296 12.40 -7.93 3.45
CA GLU A 296 13.49 -8.86 3.69
C GLU A 296 13.15 -10.24 3.09
N PRO A 297 14.14 -11.10 2.85
CA PRO A 297 13.89 -12.50 2.51
C PRO A 297 13.09 -13.20 3.60
N ILE A 298 11.88 -13.62 3.27
CA ILE A 298 10.96 -14.28 4.18
C ILE A 298 11.18 -15.78 4.08
N LYS A 299 11.52 -16.41 5.20
CA LYS A 299 11.68 -17.84 5.27
C LYS A 299 10.31 -18.51 5.31
N LEU A 300 10.00 -19.33 4.31
CA LEU A 300 8.74 -20.05 4.21
C LEU A 300 8.73 -21.30 5.11
N SER A 301 9.82 -22.09 5.07
CA SER A 301 9.97 -23.25 5.93
C SER A 301 11.43 -23.57 6.23
N LYS A 302 11.67 -24.63 7.00
CA LYS A 302 13.02 -25.15 7.25
C LYS A 302 13.64 -25.71 5.97
N TYR A 303 12.82 -26.32 5.10
CA TYR A 303 13.25 -26.98 3.87
C TYR A 303 12.75 -26.20 2.65
N TYR A 304 12.03 -26.82 1.74
CA TYR A 304 11.53 -26.21 0.50
C TYR A 304 10.02 -26.10 0.56
N SER A 305 9.49 -24.96 0.17
CA SER A 305 8.06 -24.68 0.15
C SER A 305 7.60 -24.37 -1.27
N GLN A 306 6.40 -24.82 -1.61
CA GLN A 306 5.73 -24.45 -2.84
C GLN A 306 4.79 -23.28 -2.57
N VAL A 307 4.97 -22.17 -3.27
CA VAL A 307 4.04 -21.05 -3.22
C VAL A 307 2.85 -21.37 -4.13
N LEU A 308 1.64 -21.20 -3.59
CA LEU A 308 0.39 -21.50 -4.28
C LEU A 308 -0.29 -20.23 -4.81
N SER A 309 -0.43 -19.21 -3.96
CA SER A 309 -1.13 -17.98 -4.34
C SER A 309 -0.66 -16.76 -3.56
N PHE A 310 -0.98 -15.59 -4.12
CA PHE A 310 -0.89 -14.30 -3.46
C PHE A 310 -2.27 -13.66 -3.43
N ASP A 311 -2.65 -13.12 -2.29
CA ASP A 311 -3.84 -12.27 -2.17
C ASP A 311 -3.39 -10.88 -1.71
N VAL A 312 -3.98 -9.85 -2.25
CA VAL A 312 -3.67 -8.45 -1.92
C VAL A 312 -4.95 -7.68 -1.61
N ASP A 313 -4.88 -6.84 -0.58
CA ASP A 313 -5.88 -5.82 -0.28
C ASP A 313 -5.26 -4.46 -0.63
N SER A 314 -5.76 -3.86 -1.68
CA SER A 314 -5.25 -2.60 -2.23
C SER A 314 -6.38 -1.75 -2.81
N ASN A 315 -6.18 -0.45 -2.80
CA ASN A 315 -7.02 0.50 -3.54
C ASN A 315 -6.18 1.10 -4.68
N VAL A 316 -6.65 0.93 -5.90
CA VAL A 316 -5.97 1.42 -7.11
C VAL A 316 -6.93 2.38 -7.82
N PRO A 317 -6.90 3.68 -7.49
CA PRO A 317 -7.70 4.70 -8.17
C PRO A 317 -7.43 4.73 -9.67
N LYS A 318 -8.36 5.33 -10.42
CA LYS A 318 -8.21 5.51 -11.86
C LYS A 318 -6.87 6.18 -12.20
N ASP A 319 -6.24 5.75 -13.28
CA ASP A 319 -4.97 6.26 -13.79
C ASP A 319 -3.76 6.08 -12.84
N THR A 320 -3.89 5.23 -11.81
CA THR A 320 -2.79 4.79 -10.93
C THR A 320 -2.49 3.31 -11.13
N GLU A 321 -1.33 2.83 -10.68
CA GLU A 321 -0.94 1.43 -10.83
C GLU A 321 -0.14 0.93 -9.63
N ILE A 322 -0.30 -0.35 -9.29
CA ILE A 322 0.60 -1.10 -8.41
C ILE A 322 1.12 -2.31 -9.18
N VAL A 323 2.44 -2.45 -9.21
CA VAL A 323 3.12 -3.55 -9.87
C VAL A 323 3.79 -4.44 -8.83
N TYR A 324 3.57 -5.74 -8.93
CA TYR A 324 4.04 -6.72 -7.98
C TYR A 324 5.13 -7.60 -8.57
N TYR A 325 6.19 -7.81 -7.80
CA TYR A 325 7.29 -8.71 -8.16
C TYR A 325 7.62 -9.61 -6.99
N TYR A 326 8.04 -10.82 -7.31
CA TYR A 326 8.66 -11.74 -6.36
C TYR A 326 9.98 -12.26 -6.90
N ARG A 327 10.80 -12.79 -6.03
CA ARG A 327 11.92 -13.66 -6.35
C ARG A 327 12.07 -14.76 -5.30
N LEU A 328 12.61 -15.89 -5.71
CA LEU A 328 12.77 -17.09 -4.91
C LEU A 328 14.24 -17.48 -4.88
N ASP A 329 14.71 -17.95 -3.74
CA ASP A 329 16.06 -18.50 -3.60
C ASP A 329 16.14 -19.46 -2.42
N ASN A 330 17.17 -20.30 -2.41
CA ASN A 330 17.46 -21.24 -1.33
C ASN A 330 18.47 -20.72 -0.33
N LYS A 331 19.12 -19.59 -0.63
CA LYS A 331 20.14 -18.94 0.19
C LYS A 331 19.84 -17.45 0.31
N VAL A 332 20.16 -16.90 1.48
CA VAL A 332 20.12 -15.46 1.73
C VAL A 332 21.54 -14.93 1.61
N PHE A 333 21.69 -13.86 0.87
CA PHE A 333 22.94 -13.12 0.72
C PHE A 333 22.88 -11.87 1.60
N TYR A 334 24.02 -11.47 2.11
CA TYR A 334 24.16 -10.27 2.94
C TYR A 334 24.95 -9.23 2.16
N ASP A 335 24.41 -8.05 2.10
CA ASP A 335 25.00 -6.87 1.47
C ASP A 335 25.04 -5.72 2.46
N THR A 336 25.81 -4.70 2.19
CA THR A 336 25.91 -3.52 3.05
C THR A 336 25.45 -2.30 2.25
N ASP A 337 24.49 -1.57 2.79
CA ASP A 337 24.02 -0.33 2.16
C ASP A 337 25.07 0.79 2.27
N SER A 338 24.82 1.93 1.61
CA SER A 338 25.69 3.10 1.63
C SER A 338 25.91 3.71 3.03
N HIS A 339 25.10 3.32 4.02
CA HIS A 339 25.18 3.76 5.41
C HIS A 339 25.81 2.72 6.34
N GLY A 340 26.27 1.57 5.80
CA GLY A 340 26.89 0.51 6.57
C GLY A 340 25.90 -0.49 7.22
N ASN A 341 24.58 -0.41 6.92
CA ASN A 341 23.60 -1.36 7.45
C ASN A 341 23.59 -2.64 6.63
N ILE A 342 23.49 -3.77 7.31
CA ILE A 342 23.42 -5.07 6.66
C ILE A 342 22.01 -5.28 6.08
N LYS A 343 21.94 -5.44 4.77
CA LYS A 343 20.74 -5.85 4.04
C LYS A 343 20.82 -7.33 3.68
N LYS A 344 19.67 -8.00 3.79
CA LYS A 344 19.51 -9.40 3.39
C LYS A 344 18.84 -9.45 2.03
N ASN A 345 19.39 -10.14 1.07
CA ASN A 345 18.84 -10.22 -0.28
C ASN A 345 18.83 -11.65 -0.80
N LEU A 346 17.97 -11.89 -1.81
CA LEU A 346 18.03 -13.07 -2.67
C LEU A 346 18.67 -12.66 -4.01
N THR A 347 19.34 -13.60 -4.68
CA THR A 347 20.03 -13.34 -5.96
C THR A 347 19.19 -13.61 -7.19
N GLY A 348 18.03 -14.26 -7.05
CA GLY A 348 17.12 -14.55 -8.14
C GLY A 348 16.65 -13.28 -8.85
N ALA A 349 16.36 -13.38 -10.15
CA ALA A 349 15.74 -12.30 -10.90
C ALA A 349 14.35 -11.97 -10.36
N TRP A 350 13.96 -10.70 -10.40
CA TRP A 350 12.60 -10.27 -10.09
C TRP A 350 11.64 -10.75 -11.18
N ILE A 351 10.59 -11.45 -10.78
CA ILE A 351 9.55 -11.99 -11.65
C ILE A 351 8.27 -11.20 -11.39
N HIS A 352 7.75 -10.57 -12.42
CA HIS A 352 6.45 -9.89 -12.36
C HIS A 352 5.32 -10.91 -12.20
N PHE A 353 4.30 -10.58 -11.40
CA PHE A 353 3.09 -11.38 -11.27
C PHE A 353 1.86 -10.49 -11.08
N ASP A 354 0.70 -11.03 -11.46
CA ASP A 354 -0.60 -10.41 -11.24
C ASP A 354 -1.32 -11.18 -10.11
N PRO A 355 -1.59 -10.56 -8.95
CA PRO A 355 -2.25 -11.24 -7.84
C PRO A 355 -3.66 -11.76 -8.15
N LYS A 356 -4.29 -11.28 -9.23
CA LYS A 356 -5.61 -11.70 -9.68
C LYS A 356 -5.58 -12.95 -10.58
N LYS A 357 -4.40 -13.39 -10.97
CA LYS A 357 -4.20 -14.58 -11.78
C LYS A 357 -3.56 -15.67 -10.95
N ASP A 358 -3.78 -16.92 -11.35
CA ASP A 358 -3.11 -18.05 -10.73
C ASP A 358 -1.59 -17.84 -10.75
N PHE A 359 -0.94 -18.17 -9.65
CA PHE A 359 0.50 -18.05 -9.53
C PHE A 359 1.16 -18.99 -10.53
N PRO A 360 1.99 -18.48 -11.45
CA PRO A 360 2.56 -19.33 -12.48
C PRO A 360 3.55 -20.32 -11.87
N ASP A 361 3.32 -21.58 -12.11
CA ASP A 361 4.17 -22.73 -11.81
C ASP A 361 4.64 -22.92 -10.36
N SER A 362 4.54 -24.16 -9.96
CA SER A 362 4.96 -24.73 -8.69
C SER A 362 6.49 -24.61 -8.45
N LYS A 363 6.98 -23.38 -8.33
CA LYS A 363 8.38 -23.16 -7.94
C LYS A 363 8.56 -23.44 -6.46
N ILE A 364 9.53 -24.28 -6.16
CA ILE A 364 9.88 -24.69 -4.81
C ILE A 364 11.08 -23.87 -4.33
N SER A 365 10.96 -23.27 -3.14
CA SER A 365 12.04 -22.46 -2.56
C SER A 365 11.98 -22.42 -1.04
N LYS A 366 13.10 -22.07 -0.39
CA LYS A 366 13.16 -21.82 1.06
C LYS A 366 12.75 -20.41 1.43
N TYR A 367 13.06 -19.46 0.59
CA TYR A 367 12.85 -18.04 0.84
C TYR A 367 12.11 -17.39 -0.31
N ILE A 368 11.28 -16.43 0.03
CA ILE A 368 10.65 -15.50 -0.92
C ILE A 368 10.98 -14.07 -0.53
N GLN A 369 11.16 -13.23 -1.51
CA GLN A 369 11.30 -11.79 -1.33
C GLN A 369 10.36 -11.09 -2.30
N ILE A 370 9.70 -10.01 -1.86
CA ILE A 370 8.66 -9.31 -2.60
C ILE A 370 9.09 -7.88 -2.81
N LYS A 371 8.84 -7.35 -4.00
CA LYS A 371 8.93 -5.94 -4.34
C LYS A 371 7.57 -5.47 -4.85
N VAL A 372 7.13 -4.32 -4.39
CA VAL A 372 5.91 -3.65 -4.87
C VAL A 372 6.29 -2.26 -5.31
N GLU A 373 5.85 -1.88 -6.49
CA GLU A 373 6.05 -0.54 -7.06
C GLU A 373 4.70 0.17 -7.17
N PHE A 374 4.70 1.47 -6.82
CA PHE A 374 3.51 2.32 -6.80
C PHE A 374 3.70 3.44 -7.81
N TYR A 375 2.73 3.62 -8.69
CA TYR A 375 2.75 4.66 -9.73
C TYR A 375 1.59 5.62 -9.51
N PRO A 376 1.84 6.94 -9.40
CA PRO A 376 0.80 7.94 -9.26
C PRO A 376 -0.01 8.08 -10.56
N SER A 377 -1.16 8.76 -10.48
CA SER A 377 -1.82 9.28 -11.68
C SER A 377 -0.91 10.26 -12.42
N GLY A 378 -1.10 10.41 -13.73
CA GLY A 378 -0.26 11.27 -14.56
C GLY A 378 -0.21 12.74 -14.08
N ASP A 379 -1.27 13.23 -13.46
CA ASP A 379 -1.37 14.54 -12.80
C ASP A 379 -0.85 14.54 -11.35
N SER A 380 -0.47 13.37 -10.81
CA SER A 380 -0.01 13.17 -9.43
C SER A 380 -1.04 13.58 -8.35
N VAL A 381 -2.32 13.63 -8.68
CA VAL A 381 -3.41 13.92 -7.75
C VAL A 381 -3.83 12.69 -6.96
N SER A 382 -3.71 11.51 -7.56
CA SER A 382 -4.09 10.24 -6.95
C SER A 382 -2.89 9.33 -6.71
N SER A 383 -2.95 8.56 -5.62
CA SER A 383 -1.99 7.51 -5.27
C SER A 383 -2.71 6.19 -5.07
N PRO A 384 -2.14 5.10 -5.55
CA PRO A 384 -2.61 3.78 -5.13
C PRO A 384 -2.19 3.53 -3.68
N SER A 385 -2.85 2.57 -3.02
CA SER A 385 -2.52 2.18 -1.65
C SER A 385 -2.58 0.67 -1.45
N LEU A 386 -1.66 0.14 -0.64
CA LEU A 386 -1.59 -1.27 -0.27
C LEU A 386 -1.84 -1.43 1.23
N TYR A 387 -2.85 -2.20 1.62
CA TYR A 387 -3.24 -2.42 3.01
C TYR A 387 -2.73 -3.74 3.57
N SER A 388 -2.76 -4.80 2.76
CA SER A 388 -2.22 -6.09 3.15
C SER A 388 -1.85 -6.93 1.93
N MET A 389 -0.97 -7.89 2.17
CA MET A 389 -0.59 -8.92 1.22
C MET A 389 -0.47 -10.24 1.97
N SER A 390 -0.91 -11.33 1.36
CA SER A 390 -0.75 -12.65 1.95
C SER A 390 -0.27 -13.65 0.91
N ILE A 391 0.52 -14.61 1.40
CA ILE A 391 1.13 -15.67 0.60
C ILE A 391 0.61 -16.98 1.14
N THR A 392 -0.06 -17.78 0.30
CA THR A 392 -0.44 -19.15 0.62
C THR A 392 0.62 -20.10 0.06
N TYR A 393 1.12 -20.99 0.87
CA TYR A 393 2.17 -21.91 0.49
C TYR A 393 2.06 -23.25 1.21
N VAL A 394 2.63 -24.29 0.60
CA VAL A 394 2.79 -25.62 1.21
C VAL A 394 4.22 -25.74 1.68
N PRO A 395 4.46 -25.86 2.98
CA PRO A 395 5.79 -26.11 3.49
C PRO A 395 6.25 -27.54 3.11
N GLU A 396 7.55 -27.69 2.85
CA GLU A 396 8.19 -29.00 2.66
C GLU A 396 7.60 -29.82 1.50
N ALA A 397 7.32 -29.15 0.37
CA ALA A 397 6.82 -29.81 -0.82
C ALA A 397 7.76 -30.94 -1.28
N ALA A 398 7.16 -32.11 -1.55
CA ALA A 398 7.90 -33.27 -2.07
C ALA A 398 8.39 -33.00 -3.51
N PRO A 399 9.55 -33.57 -3.91
CA PRO A 399 9.95 -33.54 -5.31
C PRO A 399 8.95 -34.28 -6.21
N PHE A 400 8.94 -33.92 -7.50
CA PHE A 400 8.15 -34.66 -8.49
C PHE A 400 8.65 -36.10 -8.63
N PRO A 401 7.77 -37.05 -9.04
CA PRO A 401 8.21 -38.44 -9.27
C PRO A 401 9.17 -38.50 -10.47
N PRO A 402 10.28 -39.26 -10.37
CA PRO A 402 11.15 -39.49 -11.51
C PRO A 402 10.47 -40.36 -12.56
N VAL A 403 10.96 -40.31 -13.80
CA VAL A 403 10.44 -41.11 -14.92
C VAL A 403 11.49 -42.18 -15.28
N ILE A 404 11.18 -43.46 -15.05
CA ILE A 404 12.04 -44.60 -15.45
C ILE A 404 12.00 -44.71 -16.96
N THR A 405 13.15 -44.65 -17.60
CA THR A 405 13.31 -44.70 -19.07
C THR A 405 13.87 -46.00 -19.59
N LYS A 406 14.60 -46.73 -18.75
CA LYS A 406 15.26 -47.95 -19.18
C LYS A 406 15.28 -48.99 -18.08
N VAL A 407 15.02 -50.24 -18.44
CA VAL A 407 15.07 -51.39 -17.57
C VAL A 407 15.70 -52.55 -18.35
N ILE A 408 16.80 -53.08 -17.89
CA ILE A 408 17.48 -54.20 -18.52
C ILE A 408 17.63 -55.33 -17.51
N PRO A 409 16.95 -56.47 -17.66
CA PRO A 409 17.18 -57.66 -16.86
C PRO A 409 18.50 -58.29 -17.21
N GLY A 410 19.21 -58.80 -16.20
CA GLY A 410 20.40 -59.63 -16.30
C GLY A 410 20.30 -60.85 -15.39
N SER A 411 21.30 -61.75 -15.39
CA SER A 411 21.31 -62.88 -14.46
C SER A 411 21.54 -62.37 -13.04
N ARG A 412 20.54 -62.58 -12.17
CA ARG A 412 20.49 -62.12 -10.76
C ARG A 412 20.64 -60.63 -10.56
N GLU A 413 20.38 -59.80 -11.62
CA GLU A 413 20.51 -58.37 -11.59
C GLU A 413 19.50 -57.70 -12.50
N VAL A 414 19.24 -56.40 -12.22
CA VAL A 414 18.45 -55.50 -13.07
C VAL A 414 19.16 -54.15 -13.13
N PHE A 415 19.44 -53.65 -14.33
CA PHE A 415 19.90 -52.29 -14.54
C PHE A 415 18.70 -51.39 -14.81
N ILE A 416 18.61 -50.23 -14.13
CA ILE A 416 17.57 -49.24 -14.31
C ILE A 416 18.19 -47.87 -14.53
N GLU A 417 17.50 -47.04 -15.34
CA GLU A 417 17.88 -45.68 -15.66
C GLU A 417 16.63 -44.81 -15.66
N TRP A 418 16.73 -43.55 -15.19
CA TRP A 418 15.63 -42.62 -15.11
C TRP A 418 16.07 -41.22 -15.45
N ILE A 419 15.11 -40.37 -15.86
CA ILE A 419 15.32 -38.97 -16.12
C ILE A 419 15.46 -38.25 -14.75
N PRO A 420 16.54 -37.45 -14.56
CA PRO A 420 16.64 -36.62 -13.36
C PRO A 420 15.48 -35.70 -13.21
N VAL A 421 14.96 -35.58 -12.00
CA VAL A 421 13.93 -34.59 -11.69
C VAL A 421 14.56 -33.22 -11.73
N VAL A 422 14.10 -32.36 -12.65
CA VAL A 422 14.60 -30.99 -12.81
C VAL A 422 14.03 -30.13 -11.67
N ASN A 423 14.61 -30.25 -10.50
CA ASN A 423 14.26 -29.49 -9.33
C ASN A 423 15.51 -29.29 -8.45
N SER A 424 15.84 -28.06 -8.13
CA SER A 424 17.00 -27.70 -7.29
C SER A 424 16.93 -28.25 -5.87
N SER A 425 15.78 -28.82 -5.48
CA SER A 425 15.62 -29.44 -4.15
C SER A 425 15.95 -30.91 -4.08
N VAL A 426 16.16 -31.58 -5.22
CA VAL A 426 16.48 -33.02 -5.23
C VAL A 426 17.92 -33.25 -4.80
N GLU A 427 18.10 -34.01 -3.71
CA GLU A 427 19.42 -34.40 -3.17
C GLU A 427 19.75 -35.82 -3.54
N GLY A 428 18.73 -36.62 -3.94
CA GLY A 428 18.97 -38.01 -4.34
C GLY A 428 17.68 -38.80 -4.61
N TYR A 429 17.87 -40.09 -4.79
CA TYR A 429 16.79 -41.02 -5.15
C TYR A 429 16.83 -42.27 -4.27
N TYR A 430 15.64 -42.77 -3.94
CA TYR A 430 15.42 -44.08 -3.36
C TYR A 430 14.81 -45.00 -4.41
N ILE A 431 15.37 -46.21 -4.53
CA ILE A 431 14.79 -47.31 -5.30
C ILE A 431 14.02 -48.20 -4.35
N TYR A 432 12.76 -48.38 -4.63
CA TYR A 432 11.88 -49.28 -3.93
C TYR A 432 11.70 -50.56 -4.75
N ILE A 433 11.93 -51.70 -4.14
CA ILE A 433 11.81 -53.02 -4.77
C ILE A 433 10.98 -53.93 -3.90
N GLY A 434 10.10 -54.71 -4.51
CA GLY A 434 9.25 -55.68 -3.84
C GLY A 434 8.87 -56.85 -4.73
N VAL A 435 8.22 -57.86 -4.18
CA VAL A 435 7.70 -59.03 -4.91
C VAL A 435 6.21 -59.02 -5.07
N VAL A 436 5.55 -58.02 -4.52
CA VAL A 436 4.12 -57.74 -4.66
C VAL A 436 3.94 -56.30 -5.12
N SER A 437 3.10 -56.09 -6.11
CA SER A 437 2.81 -54.74 -6.64
C SER A 437 2.32 -53.79 -5.53
N GLY A 438 2.88 -52.59 -5.49
CA GLY A 438 2.59 -51.56 -4.48
C GLY A 438 3.14 -51.85 -3.08
N ASN A 439 3.76 -52.99 -2.82
CA ASN A 439 4.33 -53.32 -1.54
C ASN A 439 5.88 -53.50 -1.64
N TYR A 440 6.57 -52.43 -1.28
CA TYR A 440 8.04 -52.35 -1.37
C TYR A 440 8.75 -52.48 -0.01
N HIS A 441 8.02 -52.74 1.08
CA HIS A 441 8.60 -52.78 2.41
C HIS A 441 9.07 -54.19 2.78
N GLY A 442 10.30 -54.33 3.20
CA GLY A 442 10.88 -55.54 3.76
C GLY A 442 12.10 -56.10 3.02
N LYS A 443 12.73 -57.09 3.63
CA LYS A 443 13.82 -57.86 3.00
C LYS A 443 13.21 -58.72 1.90
N THR A 444 13.51 -58.38 0.64
CA THR A 444 13.32 -59.36 -0.43
C THR A 444 14.29 -60.48 -0.21
N GLY A 445 13.89 -61.74 -0.12
CA GLY A 445 14.63 -63.00 0.17
C GLY A 445 16.10 -63.12 -0.19
N GLY A 446 16.84 -62.07 -0.24
CA GLY A 446 18.26 -61.93 -0.54
C GLY A 446 18.90 -60.78 0.27
N VAL A 447 20.07 -60.37 -0.08
CA VAL A 447 20.94 -59.46 0.67
C VAL A 447 20.44 -57.99 0.66
N LEU A 448 19.38 -57.65 -0.07
CA LEU A 448 18.93 -56.28 -0.31
C LEU A 448 17.80 -55.85 0.63
N THR A 449 17.98 -54.66 1.20
CA THR A 449 16.92 -53.93 1.92
C THR A 449 16.26 -52.91 1.00
N SER A 450 14.94 -52.82 1.01
CA SER A 450 14.18 -51.74 0.35
C SER A 450 13.75 -50.69 1.39
N PRO A 451 13.83 -49.36 1.11
CA PRO A 451 14.41 -48.75 -0.09
C PRO A 451 15.95 -48.76 -0.13
N ILE A 452 16.52 -48.68 -1.35
CA ILE A 452 17.93 -48.50 -1.60
C ILE A 452 18.23 -47.03 -1.83
N ASP A 453 19.05 -46.40 -1.00
CA ASP A 453 19.52 -45.03 -1.21
C ASP A 453 20.66 -45.03 -2.24
N VAL A 454 20.45 -44.42 -3.38
CA VAL A 454 21.45 -44.35 -4.47
C VAL A 454 22.08 -42.95 -4.60
N GLY A 455 21.76 -42.04 -3.66
CA GLY A 455 22.25 -40.67 -3.75
C GLY A 455 21.73 -39.96 -5.03
N ASN A 456 22.48 -39.00 -5.55
CA ASN A 456 22.11 -38.25 -6.73
C ASN A 456 22.52 -38.92 -8.07
N GLN A 457 22.30 -40.24 -8.16
CA GLN A 457 22.53 -41.01 -9.38
C GLN A 457 21.23 -41.10 -10.20
N THR A 458 21.35 -41.24 -11.51
CA THR A 458 20.21 -41.40 -12.43
C THR A 458 20.17 -42.78 -13.10
N SER A 459 21.06 -43.65 -12.71
CA SER A 459 21.09 -45.07 -13.10
C SER A 459 21.63 -45.91 -11.96
N PHE A 460 21.17 -47.14 -11.85
CA PHE A 460 21.63 -48.05 -10.82
C PHE A 460 21.48 -49.51 -11.25
N LYS A 461 22.43 -50.37 -10.80
CA LYS A 461 22.39 -51.81 -11.01
C LYS A 461 21.98 -52.47 -9.69
N ILE A 462 20.77 -53.00 -9.66
CA ILE A 462 20.28 -53.81 -8.54
C ILE A 462 20.79 -55.22 -8.70
N THR A 463 21.54 -55.75 -7.73
CA THR A 463 22.11 -57.09 -7.76
C THR A 463 21.56 -57.97 -6.63
N GLY A 464 21.83 -59.29 -6.65
CA GLY A 464 21.39 -60.19 -5.61
C GLY A 464 19.93 -60.64 -5.74
N LEU A 465 19.35 -60.50 -6.91
CA LEU A 465 17.99 -60.95 -7.22
C LEU A 465 17.96 -62.42 -7.58
N GLU A 466 16.76 -63.03 -7.55
CA GLU A 466 16.52 -64.44 -7.96
C GLU A 466 16.11 -64.46 -9.43
N ASP A 467 16.78 -65.26 -10.26
CA ASP A 467 16.39 -65.45 -11.65
C ASP A 467 15.01 -66.09 -11.76
N GLY A 468 14.22 -65.58 -12.71
CA GLY A 468 12.83 -66.03 -12.96
C GLY A 468 11.77 -65.47 -12.01
N ARG A 469 12.19 -64.82 -10.90
CA ARG A 469 11.25 -64.21 -9.95
C ARG A 469 10.78 -62.82 -10.46
N LEU A 470 9.50 -62.52 -10.32
CA LEU A 470 8.96 -61.20 -10.69
C LEU A 470 9.22 -60.21 -9.55
N TYR A 471 9.81 -59.07 -9.91
CA TYR A 471 10.02 -57.93 -9.03
C TYR A 471 9.29 -56.71 -9.52
N TYR A 472 8.79 -55.91 -8.59
CA TYR A 472 8.14 -54.61 -8.84
C TYR A 472 9.07 -53.52 -8.31
N ILE A 473 9.33 -52.52 -9.14
CA ILE A 473 10.27 -51.43 -8.83
C ILE A 473 9.61 -50.12 -9.06
N SER A 474 9.84 -49.21 -8.11
CA SER A 474 9.49 -47.78 -8.21
C SER A 474 10.62 -46.93 -7.68
N ILE A 475 10.73 -45.69 -8.14
CA ILE A 475 11.74 -44.73 -7.74
C ILE A 475 11.09 -43.52 -7.16
N ALA A 476 11.63 -42.94 -6.09
CA ALA A 476 11.21 -41.71 -5.52
C ALA A 476 12.40 -40.77 -5.33
N ALA A 477 12.23 -39.48 -5.68
CA ALA A 477 13.24 -38.48 -5.39
C ALA A 477 13.06 -37.95 -3.95
N TYR A 478 14.15 -37.60 -3.27
CA TYR A 478 14.11 -37.00 -1.95
C TYR A 478 14.86 -35.67 -1.92
N ASN A 479 14.45 -34.79 -0.98
CA ASN A 479 15.16 -33.56 -0.65
C ASN A 479 16.08 -33.76 0.56
N LEU A 480 16.71 -32.70 1.06
CA LEU A 480 17.64 -32.71 2.19
C LEU A 480 17.10 -33.40 3.45
N ASP A 481 15.79 -33.42 3.65
CA ASP A 481 15.19 -34.15 4.77
C ASP A 481 14.67 -35.49 4.32
N LYS A 482 15.61 -36.48 4.38
CA LYS A 482 15.30 -37.87 4.08
C LYS A 482 14.20 -38.49 4.94
N SER A 483 13.86 -37.87 6.08
CA SER A 483 12.85 -38.38 7.02
C SER A 483 11.41 -38.12 6.60
N LEU A 484 11.20 -37.14 5.70
CA LEU A 484 9.88 -36.70 5.27
C LEU A 484 9.42 -37.37 3.98
N ASN A 485 9.45 -38.65 3.91
CA ASN A 485 9.06 -39.52 2.78
C ASN A 485 7.66 -39.21 2.16
N LYS A 486 7.39 -37.96 1.83
CA LYS A 486 6.21 -37.52 1.10
C LYS A 486 6.42 -37.46 -0.42
N THR A 487 7.39 -38.25 -0.90
CA THR A 487 7.73 -38.31 -2.31
C THR A 487 6.69 -39.12 -3.07
N SER A 488 6.29 -38.59 -4.23
CA SER A 488 5.51 -39.40 -5.17
C SER A 488 6.38 -40.43 -5.84
N PHE A 489 5.89 -41.67 -5.92
CA PHE A 489 6.58 -42.73 -6.62
C PHE A 489 6.49 -42.55 -8.14
N SER A 490 7.56 -42.95 -8.86
CA SER A 490 7.48 -43.14 -10.31
C SER A 490 6.38 -44.16 -10.65
N LYS A 491 6.01 -44.23 -11.92
CA LYS A 491 5.21 -45.36 -12.41
C LYS A 491 5.95 -46.65 -12.07
N GLU A 492 5.25 -47.60 -11.44
CA GLU A 492 5.79 -48.92 -11.12
C GLU A 492 6.10 -49.66 -12.39
N ILE A 493 7.23 -50.34 -12.40
CA ILE A 493 7.62 -51.30 -13.44
C ILE A 493 7.74 -52.70 -12.85
N SER A 494 7.48 -53.72 -13.66
CA SER A 494 7.70 -55.12 -13.31
C SER A 494 8.78 -55.70 -14.17
N VAL A 495 9.69 -56.51 -13.59
CA VAL A 495 10.84 -57.11 -14.27
C VAL A 495 11.17 -58.47 -13.70
N ARG A 496 11.66 -59.38 -14.54
CA ARG A 496 12.19 -60.69 -14.14
C ARG A 496 13.68 -60.76 -14.48
N PRO A 497 14.58 -60.86 -13.53
CA PRO A 497 15.97 -61.25 -13.83
C PRO A 497 16.00 -62.57 -14.54
N MET A 498 16.88 -62.72 -15.51
CA MET A 498 17.06 -63.98 -16.24
C MET A 498 18.48 -64.10 -16.74
N GLU A 499 18.96 -65.32 -16.84
CA GLU A 499 20.21 -65.61 -17.43
C GLU A 499 20.18 -65.31 -18.96
N ILE A 500 21.08 -64.45 -19.40
CA ILE A 500 21.20 -64.16 -20.83
C ILE A 500 22.10 -65.23 -21.41
N PHE A 501 21.48 -66.22 -22.08
CA PHE A 501 22.21 -67.14 -22.91
C PHE A 501 22.87 -66.38 -24.04
N LYS A 502 24.20 -66.21 -24.01
CA LYS A 502 24.93 -65.75 -25.17
C LYS A 502 24.77 -66.82 -26.24
N LYS A 503 24.08 -66.54 -27.34
CA LYS A 503 24.20 -67.34 -28.54
C LYS A 503 25.66 -67.31 -28.93
N TYR A 504 26.33 -68.46 -28.79
CA TYR A 504 27.62 -68.62 -29.42
C TYR A 504 27.37 -68.73 -30.93
N GLU A 505 27.80 -67.73 -31.69
CA GLU A 505 28.00 -67.79 -33.12
C GLU A 505 29.28 -68.53 -33.40
#